data_dd6fccedc8999c65c33b9641c9129133
#
_entry.id   dd6fccedc8999c65c33b9641c9129133
#
_cell.length_a   1.000
_cell.length_b   1.000
_cell.length_c   1.000
_cell.angle_alpha   90.00
_cell.angle_beta   90.00
_cell.angle_gamma   90.00
#
_symmetry.space_group_name_H-M   'P 1'
#
loop_
_entity.id
_entity.type
_entity.pdbx_description
1 polymer ?
#
loop_
_entity_poly.entity_id
_entity_poly.type
_entity_poly.pdbx_seq_one_letter_code
_entity_poly.pdbx_strand_id
1 'polypeptide(L)'
;AFSGGIWESHVAKGDIKKVVLAYSGGLDTSIILKWLQTTYGCEVVTFTADLGQGEELEPARAKAQAMGVKEIYIDDLREEFVRDFVFPMFRANTIYEGEYLLGTSIARPLIAKRQIEIAVTTGADAVSHGATGKGNDQVRFELGAYALKPDIKIIAPWREWDLLSREKLL
;
A
#
# COMPACT_ATOMS: atom_id res chain seq x y z
N ALA A 1 -19.63 1.52 30.43
CA ALA A 1 -19.17 0.31 29.76
C ALA A 1 -19.42 0.42 28.26
N PHE A 2 -18.52 1.04 27.52
CA PHE A 2 -18.49 0.97 26.06
C PHE A 2 -17.25 0.17 25.67
N SER A 3 -17.39 -1.15 25.64
CA SER A 3 -16.42 -2.06 25.05
C SER A 3 -17.03 -2.58 23.75
N GLY A 4 -16.49 -2.19 22.64
CA GLY A 4 -16.91 -2.67 21.35
C GLY A 4 -16.00 -2.12 20.28
N GLY A 5 -14.76 -2.64 20.23
CA GLY A 5 -13.83 -2.32 19.17
C GLY A 5 -14.30 -2.84 17.84
N ILE A 6 -14.74 -1.94 16.96
CA ILE A 6 -15.22 -2.21 15.60
C ILE A 6 -14.06 -2.53 14.62
N TRP A 7 -12.82 -2.70 15.11
CA TRP A 7 -11.61 -2.78 14.28
C TRP A 7 -10.89 -4.13 14.28
N GLU A 8 -11.46 -5.16 14.89
CA GLU A 8 -10.94 -6.51 14.80
C GLU A 8 -11.74 -7.35 13.82
N SER A 9 -11.71 -7.02 12.54
CA SER A 9 -11.96 -8.03 11.54
C SER A 9 -10.72 -8.92 11.44
N HIS A 10 -10.63 -9.94 12.27
CA HIS A 10 -9.73 -11.06 12.01
C HIS A 10 -10.16 -11.68 10.67
N VAL A 11 -9.57 -11.17 9.59
CA VAL A 11 -9.72 -11.82 8.29
C VAL A 11 -9.06 -13.17 8.42
N ALA A 12 -9.83 -14.23 8.35
CA ALA A 12 -9.29 -15.58 8.37
C ALA A 12 -8.28 -15.70 7.24
N LYS A 13 -7.04 -16.07 7.57
CA LYS A 13 -5.93 -16.14 6.60
C LYS A 13 -6.26 -17.03 5.40
N GLY A 14 -7.14 -18.01 5.57
CA GLY A 14 -7.61 -18.89 4.50
C GLY A 14 -8.59 -18.27 3.49
N ASP A 15 -9.19 -17.11 3.80
CA ASP A 15 -10.17 -16.46 2.93
C ASP A 15 -9.52 -15.57 1.86
N ILE A 16 -8.22 -15.29 1.99
CA ILE A 16 -7.47 -14.45 1.07
C ILE A 16 -6.68 -15.33 0.11
N LYS A 17 -7.02 -15.26 -1.18
CA LYS A 17 -6.36 -16.03 -2.25
C LYS A 17 -5.43 -15.19 -3.10
N LYS A 18 -5.74 -13.92 -3.28
CA LYS A 18 -4.96 -12.97 -4.09
C LYS A 18 -4.91 -11.61 -3.42
N VAL A 19 -3.72 -11.02 -3.37
CA VAL A 19 -3.44 -9.71 -2.76
C VAL A 19 -2.69 -8.83 -3.76
N VAL A 20 -3.07 -7.56 -3.86
CA VAL A 20 -2.30 -6.54 -4.57
C VAL A 20 -1.42 -5.80 -3.56
N LEU A 21 -0.12 -5.91 -3.72
CA LEU A 21 0.88 -5.26 -2.89
C LEU A 21 1.43 -4.00 -3.57
N ALA A 22 1.37 -2.87 -2.89
CA ALA A 22 2.13 -1.68 -3.28
C ALA A 22 3.63 -1.95 -3.02
N TYR A 23 4.39 -2.10 -4.10
CA TYR A 23 5.75 -2.62 -4.09
C TYR A 23 6.75 -1.59 -4.61
N SER A 24 7.73 -1.24 -3.80
CA SER A 24 8.79 -0.30 -4.18
C SER A 24 10.07 -0.97 -4.69
N GLY A 25 10.21 -2.28 -4.51
CA GLY A 25 11.46 -2.98 -4.76
C GLY A 25 12.50 -2.83 -3.64
N GLY A 26 12.20 -2.06 -2.59
CA GLY A 26 13.03 -1.94 -1.41
C GLY A 26 12.99 -3.19 -0.52
N LEU A 27 13.86 -3.22 0.48
CA LEU A 27 13.97 -4.35 1.42
C LEU A 27 12.65 -4.62 2.15
N ASP A 28 12.03 -3.57 2.68
CA ASP A 28 10.81 -3.69 3.49
C ASP A 28 9.65 -4.32 2.71
N THR A 29 9.41 -3.83 1.49
CA THR A 29 8.34 -4.37 0.66
C THR A 29 8.67 -5.76 0.12
N SER A 30 9.93 -6.10 -0.04
CA SER A 30 10.36 -7.46 -0.41
C SER A 30 10.13 -8.46 0.74
N ILE A 31 10.37 -8.05 1.99
CA ILE A 31 10.04 -8.84 3.19
C ILE A 31 8.53 -9.05 3.29
N ILE A 32 7.74 -8.01 3.06
CA ILE A 32 6.27 -8.08 3.04
C ILE A 32 5.78 -9.05 1.97
N LEU A 33 6.33 -8.97 0.77
CA LEU A 33 6.00 -9.87 -0.33
C LEU A 33 6.20 -11.34 0.08
N LYS A 34 7.37 -11.65 0.65
CA LYS A 34 7.67 -13.00 1.12
C LYS A 34 6.74 -13.44 2.25
N TRP A 35 6.48 -12.55 3.19
CA TRP A 35 5.58 -12.83 4.31
C TRP A 35 4.14 -13.12 3.86
N LEU A 36 3.60 -12.35 2.90
CA LEU A 36 2.29 -12.59 2.31
C LEU A 36 2.23 -13.97 1.65
N GLN A 37 3.24 -14.32 0.86
CA GLN A 37 3.31 -15.63 0.19
C GLN A 37 3.36 -16.79 1.17
N THR A 38 4.09 -16.67 2.26
CA THR A 38 4.31 -17.77 3.22
C THR A 38 3.22 -17.82 4.29
N THR A 39 2.75 -16.70 4.81
CA THR A 39 1.81 -16.64 5.93
C THR A 39 0.35 -16.79 5.48
N TYR A 40 -0.02 -16.15 4.38
CA TYR A 40 -1.35 -16.26 3.80
C TYR A 40 -1.46 -17.36 2.76
N GLY A 41 -0.35 -17.83 2.22
CA GLY A 41 -0.35 -18.81 1.12
C GLY A 41 -1.07 -18.28 -0.12
N CYS A 42 -1.09 -16.97 -0.32
CA CYS A 42 -1.83 -16.30 -1.39
C CYS A 42 -0.94 -15.95 -2.57
N GLU A 43 -1.57 -15.78 -3.72
CA GLU A 43 -0.94 -15.16 -4.87
C GLU A 43 -0.80 -13.66 -4.63
N VAL A 44 0.38 -13.11 -4.89
CA VAL A 44 0.65 -11.67 -4.76
C VAL A 44 0.83 -11.05 -6.13
N VAL A 45 0.04 -10.01 -6.38
CA VAL A 45 0.20 -9.10 -7.53
C VAL A 45 0.96 -7.89 -7.03
N THR A 46 2.06 -7.53 -7.67
CA THR A 46 2.81 -6.33 -7.29
C THR A 46 2.44 -5.15 -8.15
N PHE A 47 2.33 -4.00 -7.52
CA PHE A 47 2.07 -2.72 -8.17
C PHE A 47 3.12 -1.70 -7.75
N THR A 48 3.81 -1.14 -8.73
CA THR A 48 4.81 -0.07 -8.54
C THR A 48 4.38 1.17 -9.30
N ALA A 49 4.24 2.29 -8.61
CA ALA A 49 3.88 3.57 -9.20
C ALA A 49 5.11 4.40 -9.53
N ASP A 50 5.20 4.89 -10.76
CA ASP A 50 6.15 5.94 -11.14
C ASP A 50 5.48 7.30 -10.97
N LEU A 51 5.95 8.05 -9.98
CA LEU A 51 5.50 9.40 -9.67
C LEU A 51 6.58 10.46 -10.01
N GLY A 52 7.64 10.06 -10.70
CA GLY A 52 8.77 10.94 -11.01
C GLY A 52 9.83 11.03 -9.91
N GLN A 53 9.88 10.05 -9.01
CA GLN A 53 10.87 10.01 -7.93
C GLN A 53 12.31 9.75 -8.40
N GLY A 54 12.53 9.48 -9.69
CA GLY A 54 13.85 9.27 -10.26
C GLY A 54 14.49 7.91 -9.97
N GLU A 55 13.77 7.01 -9.33
CA GLU A 55 14.22 5.65 -9.07
C GLU A 55 14.02 4.76 -10.31
N GLU A 56 14.95 3.84 -10.53
CA GLU A 56 14.81 2.84 -11.57
C GLU A 56 13.73 1.81 -11.19
N LEU A 57 12.78 1.58 -12.08
CA LEU A 57 11.64 0.67 -11.85
C LEU A 57 11.95 -0.77 -12.28
N GLU A 58 12.86 -0.97 -13.21
CA GLU A 58 13.24 -2.31 -13.69
C GLU A 58 13.85 -3.21 -12.61
N PRO A 59 14.68 -2.72 -11.66
CA PRO A 59 15.12 -3.53 -10.53
C PRO A 59 13.97 -4.05 -9.66
N ALA A 60 12.90 -3.26 -9.48
CA ALA A 60 11.71 -3.69 -8.75
C ALA A 60 11.00 -4.85 -9.48
N ARG A 61 10.86 -4.75 -10.81
CA ARG A 61 10.31 -5.83 -11.64
C ARG A 61 11.14 -7.11 -11.53
N ALA A 62 12.46 -7.00 -11.68
CA ALA A 62 13.36 -8.15 -11.60
C ALA A 62 13.29 -8.85 -10.23
N LYS A 63 13.25 -8.09 -9.14
CA LYS A 63 13.12 -8.65 -7.79
C LYS A 63 11.78 -9.36 -7.60
N ALA A 64 10.67 -8.77 -8.05
CA ALA A 64 9.36 -9.38 -7.98
C ALA A 64 9.31 -10.69 -8.78
N GLN A 65 9.86 -10.73 -9.98
CA GLN A 65 9.97 -11.93 -10.80
C GLN A 65 10.81 -13.03 -10.12
N ALA A 66 11.94 -12.65 -9.52
CA ALA A 66 12.80 -13.58 -8.78
C ALA A 66 12.10 -14.19 -7.56
N MET A 67 11.11 -13.50 -6.99
CA MET A 67 10.28 -13.98 -5.87
C MET A 67 9.04 -14.76 -6.32
N GLY A 68 8.89 -15.05 -7.61
CA GLY A 68 7.81 -15.86 -8.15
C GLY A 68 6.50 -15.12 -8.39
N VAL A 69 6.52 -13.79 -8.44
CA VAL A 69 5.34 -12.99 -8.79
C VAL A 69 5.03 -13.13 -10.28
N LYS A 70 3.80 -13.49 -10.59
CA LYS A 70 3.34 -13.73 -11.97
C LYS A 70 2.74 -12.48 -12.61
N GLU A 71 2.03 -11.66 -11.84
CA GLU A 71 1.39 -10.43 -12.30
C GLU A 71 2.11 -9.22 -11.68
N ILE A 72 2.76 -8.43 -12.53
CA ILE A 72 3.55 -7.26 -12.13
C ILE A 72 3.03 -6.05 -12.91
N TYR A 73 2.57 -5.04 -12.18
CA TYR A 73 2.11 -3.78 -12.75
C TYR A 73 3.10 -2.67 -12.40
N ILE A 74 3.58 -1.97 -13.41
CA ILE A 74 4.36 -0.75 -13.25
C ILE A 74 3.65 0.32 -14.07
N ASP A 75 3.06 1.29 -13.38
CA ASP A 75 2.28 2.34 -14.00
C ASP A 75 2.94 3.70 -13.86
N ASP A 76 3.02 4.42 -14.98
CA ASP A 76 3.44 5.81 -15.00
C ASP A 76 2.25 6.71 -14.61
N LEU A 77 2.29 7.23 -13.41
CA LEU A 77 1.28 8.12 -12.85
C LEU A 77 1.74 9.58 -12.75
N ARG A 78 2.86 9.94 -13.38
CA ARG A 78 3.47 11.27 -13.26
C ARG A 78 2.53 12.38 -13.73
N GLU A 79 1.89 12.21 -14.87
CA GLU A 79 0.98 13.20 -15.43
C GLU A 79 -0.25 13.39 -14.55
N GLU A 80 -0.91 12.31 -14.13
CA GLU A 80 -2.07 12.36 -13.25
C GLU A 80 -1.72 12.97 -11.89
N PHE A 81 -0.57 12.62 -11.33
CA PHE A 81 -0.08 13.18 -10.08
C PHE A 81 0.14 14.67 -10.16
N VAL A 82 0.78 15.16 -11.22
CA VAL A 82 1.04 16.60 -11.42
C VAL A 82 -0.26 17.35 -11.66
N ARG A 83 -1.11 16.88 -12.55
CA ARG A 83 -2.35 17.53 -12.94
C ARG A 83 -3.37 17.60 -11.80
N ASP A 84 -3.62 16.48 -11.12
CA ASP A 84 -4.75 16.34 -10.22
C ASP A 84 -4.37 16.60 -8.75
N PHE A 85 -3.09 16.60 -8.41
CA PHE A 85 -2.62 16.75 -7.04
C PHE A 85 -1.58 17.86 -6.85
N VAL A 86 -0.51 17.90 -7.64
CA VAL A 86 0.59 18.84 -7.43
C VAL A 86 0.17 20.26 -7.78
N PHE A 87 -0.43 20.51 -8.93
CA PHE A 87 -0.89 21.85 -9.31
C PHE A 87 -1.97 22.40 -8.37
N PRO A 88 -3.01 21.65 -7.98
CA PRO A 88 -3.96 22.12 -6.97
C PRO A 88 -3.28 22.44 -5.63
N MET A 89 -2.28 21.65 -5.21
CA MET A 89 -1.51 21.91 -4.01
C MET A 89 -0.75 23.23 -4.08
N PHE A 90 -0.07 23.51 -5.19
CA PHE A 90 0.62 24.80 -5.39
C PHE A 90 -0.35 25.99 -5.41
N ARG A 91 -1.52 25.87 -6.03
CA ARG A 91 -2.55 26.91 -6.02
C ARG A 91 -3.05 27.19 -4.60
N ALA A 92 -3.18 26.16 -3.77
CA ALA A 92 -3.59 26.29 -2.37
C ALA A 92 -2.43 26.75 -1.46
N ASN A 93 -1.21 26.87 -1.98
CA ASN A 93 0.00 27.20 -1.22
C ASN A 93 0.20 26.32 0.03
N THR A 94 -0.01 25.01 -0.13
CA THR A 94 0.01 24.04 0.95
C THR A 94 1.45 23.65 1.27
N ILE A 95 2.06 24.35 2.21
CA ILE A 95 3.41 24.08 2.72
C ILE A 95 3.31 23.82 4.22
N TYR A 96 3.91 22.72 4.69
CA TYR A 96 3.99 22.39 6.10
C TYR A 96 5.21 23.09 6.72
N GLU A 97 4.95 23.91 7.77
CA GLU A 97 5.98 24.69 8.50
C GLU A 97 6.89 25.56 7.62
N GLY A 98 6.42 25.94 6.42
CA GLY A 98 7.17 26.78 5.50
C GLY A 98 8.31 26.08 4.73
N GLU A 99 8.59 24.82 5.02
CA GLU A 99 9.75 24.09 4.46
C GLU A 99 9.38 22.80 3.72
N TYR A 100 8.25 22.20 4.03
CA TYR A 100 7.87 20.88 3.50
C TYR A 100 6.61 20.91 2.65
N LEU A 101 6.76 20.55 1.38
CA LEU A 101 5.64 20.30 0.47
C LEU A 101 5.00 18.95 0.78
N LEU A 102 3.67 18.93 1.00
CA LEU A 102 2.91 17.72 1.35
C LEU A 102 2.76 16.71 0.18
N GLY A 103 3.75 16.61 -0.69
CA GLY A 103 3.73 15.74 -1.87
C GLY A 103 3.54 14.26 -1.54
N THR A 104 4.23 13.76 -0.52
CA THR A 104 4.12 12.36 -0.08
C THR A 104 2.71 12.04 0.41
N SER A 105 2.09 12.97 1.14
CA SER A 105 0.72 12.82 1.65
C SER A 105 -0.32 12.75 0.53
N ILE A 106 -0.07 13.48 -0.55
CA ILE A 106 -0.98 13.57 -1.70
C ILE A 106 -0.83 12.36 -2.63
N ALA A 107 0.37 11.78 -2.70
CA ALA A 107 0.64 10.61 -3.53
C ALA A 107 -0.11 9.35 -3.07
N ARG A 108 -0.35 9.20 -1.76
CA ARG A 108 -0.99 8.00 -1.20
C ARG A 108 -2.40 7.73 -1.73
N PRO A 109 -3.31 8.71 -1.82
CA PRO A 109 -4.63 8.49 -2.41
C PRO A 109 -4.57 8.03 -3.86
N LEU A 110 -3.65 8.56 -4.67
CA LEU A 110 -3.46 8.16 -6.06
C LEU A 110 -2.98 6.72 -6.18
N ILE A 111 -2.01 6.34 -5.36
CA ILE A 111 -1.50 4.96 -5.30
C ILE A 111 -2.63 4.01 -4.87
N ALA A 112 -3.40 4.36 -3.84
CA ALA A 112 -4.53 3.58 -3.38
C ALA A 112 -5.60 3.41 -4.46
N LYS A 113 -5.94 4.48 -5.18
CA LYS A 113 -6.88 4.44 -6.30
C LYS A 113 -6.46 3.42 -7.35
N ARG A 114 -5.22 3.52 -7.82
CA ARG A 114 -4.72 2.61 -8.85
C ARG A 114 -4.61 1.17 -8.36
N GLN A 115 -4.21 0.98 -7.12
CA GLN A 115 -4.15 -0.34 -6.50
C GLN A 115 -5.53 -1.01 -6.41
N ILE A 116 -6.57 -0.27 -6.07
CA ILE A 116 -7.95 -0.76 -6.06
C ILE A 116 -8.42 -1.11 -7.48
N GLU A 117 -8.10 -0.31 -8.49
CA GLU A 117 -8.42 -0.61 -9.88
C GLU A 117 -7.77 -1.93 -10.33
N ILE A 118 -6.53 -2.17 -9.97
CA ILE A 118 -5.82 -3.43 -10.23
C ILE A 118 -6.48 -4.58 -9.47
N ALA A 119 -6.85 -4.39 -8.21
CA ALA A 119 -7.53 -5.40 -7.41
C ALA A 119 -8.87 -5.82 -8.04
N VAL A 120 -9.64 -4.89 -8.54
CA VAL A 120 -10.89 -5.17 -9.26
C VAL A 120 -10.62 -5.92 -10.56
N THR A 121 -9.64 -5.48 -11.33
CA THR A 121 -9.29 -6.09 -12.62
C THR A 121 -8.78 -7.52 -12.47
N THR A 122 -7.97 -7.78 -11.45
CA THR A 122 -7.35 -9.10 -11.21
C THR A 122 -8.21 -10.03 -10.35
N GLY A 123 -9.30 -9.53 -9.77
CA GLY A 123 -10.14 -10.27 -8.83
C GLY A 123 -9.46 -10.51 -7.48
N ALA A 124 -8.59 -9.60 -7.05
CA ALA A 124 -7.92 -9.71 -5.77
C ALA A 124 -8.87 -9.50 -4.58
N ASP A 125 -8.63 -10.24 -3.50
CA ASP A 125 -9.45 -10.21 -2.28
C ASP A 125 -9.04 -9.10 -1.32
N ALA A 126 -7.78 -8.68 -1.40
CA ALA A 126 -7.19 -7.70 -0.48
C ALA A 126 -6.11 -6.86 -1.15
N VAL A 127 -5.77 -5.77 -0.50
CA VAL A 127 -4.62 -4.93 -0.82
C VAL A 127 -3.68 -4.85 0.37
N SER A 128 -2.39 -4.67 0.11
CA SER A 128 -1.38 -4.54 1.15
C SER A 128 -0.42 -3.39 0.84
N HIS A 129 0.18 -2.83 1.86
CA HIS A 129 1.12 -1.72 1.76
C HIS A 129 2.24 -1.84 2.78
N GLY A 130 3.34 -1.15 2.56
CA GLY A 130 4.51 -1.10 3.42
C GLY A 130 4.56 0.07 4.40
N ALA A 131 3.47 0.82 4.56
CA ALA A 131 3.44 1.94 5.50
C ALA A 131 3.50 1.45 6.95
N THR A 132 4.32 2.11 7.76
CA THR A 132 4.48 1.77 9.18
C THR A 132 3.21 2.07 9.99
N GLY A 133 2.95 1.25 11.03
CA GLY A 133 1.70 1.30 11.80
C GLY A 133 1.48 2.55 12.65
N LYS A 134 2.44 3.47 12.70
CA LYS A 134 2.39 4.70 13.51
C LYS A 134 2.33 5.98 12.69
N GLY A 135 2.30 5.87 11.35
CA GLY A 135 2.38 7.02 10.46
C GLY A 135 1.03 7.46 9.91
N ASN A 136 0.91 8.75 9.63
CA ASN A 136 -0.23 9.31 8.90
C ASN A 136 -0.41 8.70 7.51
N ASP A 137 0.65 8.17 6.92
CA ASP A 137 0.63 7.55 5.60
C ASP A 137 -0.24 6.30 5.54
N GLN A 138 -0.21 5.49 6.60
CA GLN A 138 -1.09 4.32 6.71
C GLN A 138 -2.56 4.73 6.69
N VAL A 139 -2.93 5.73 7.51
CA VAL A 139 -4.31 6.22 7.60
C VAL A 139 -4.76 6.77 6.25
N ARG A 140 -3.94 7.58 5.60
CA ARG A 140 -4.26 8.16 4.28
C ARG A 140 -4.46 7.10 3.20
N PHE A 141 -3.60 6.09 3.20
CA PHE A 141 -3.69 4.97 2.26
C PHE A 141 -4.99 4.19 2.48
N GLU A 142 -5.26 3.80 3.72
CA GLU A 142 -6.44 3.02 4.07
C GLU A 142 -7.75 3.77 3.84
N LEU A 143 -7.82 5.03 4.21
CA LEU A 143 -9.00 5.87 3.92
C LEU A 143 -9.25 6.02 2.43
N GLY A 144 -8.20 6.19 1.63
CA GLY A 144 -8.29 6.21 0.18
C GLY A 144 -8.85 4.91 -0.40
N ALA A 145 -8.35 3.78 0.09
CA ALA A 145 -8.82 2.47 -0.34
C ALA A 145 -10.30 2.23 0.05
N TYR A 146 -10.68 2.53 1.28
CA TYR A 146 -12.07 2.37 1.73
C TYR A 146 -13.05 3.30 1.03
N ALA A 147 -12.63 4.52 0.67
CA ALA A 147 -13.49 5.44 -0.07
C ALA A 147 -13.83 4.91 -1.47
N LEU A 148 -12.94 4.15 -2.09
CA LEU A 148 -13.11 3.59 -3.43
C LEU A 148 -13.80 2.22 -3.44
N LYS A 149 -13.52 1.39 -2.45
CA LYS A 149 -14.06 0.05 -2.29
C LYS A 149 -14.17 -0.30 -0.81
N PRO A 150 -15.30 0.04 -0.15
CA PRO A 150 -15.46 -0.11 1.30
C PRO A 150 -15.37 -1.56 1.82
N ASP A 151 -15.60 -2.54 0.96
CA ASP A 151 -15.56 -3.97 1.28
C ASP A 151 -14.19 -4.61 1.05
N ILE A 152 -13.19 -3.85 0.55
CA ILE A 152 -11.84 -4.38 0.34
C ILE A 152 -11.16 -4.66 1.67
N LYS A 153 -10.49 -5.78 1.76
CA LYS A 153 -9.65 -6.13 2.91
C LYS A 153 -8.28 -5.46 2.78
N ILE A 154 -7.77 -4.91 3.88
CA ILE A 154 -6.46 -4.26 3.92
C ILE A 154 -5.54 -5.04 4.86
N ILE A 155 -4.39 -5.45 4.34
CA ILE A 155 -3.35 -6.11 5.11
C ILE A 155 -2.23 -5.09 5.36
N ALA A 156 -2.04 -4.73 6.62
CA ALA A 156 -1.00 -3.81 7.08
C ALA A 156 0.04 -4.57 7.92
N PRO A 157 1.07 -5.16 7.30
CA PRO A 157 1.99 -6.08 7.98
C PRO A 157 2.70 -5.45 9.18
N TRP A 158 3.12 -4.20 9.09
CA TRP A 158 3.79 -3.50 10.18
C TRP A 158 2.93 -3.36 11.43
N ARG A 159 1.60 -3.26 11.27
CA ARG A 159 0.67 -3.26 12.40
C ARG A 159 0.63 -4.63 13.07
N GLU A 160 0.58 -5.70 12.31
CA GLU A 160 0.57 -7.06 12.81
C GLU A 160 1.90 -7.42 13.49
N TRP A 161 3.03 -7.04 12.90
CA TRP A 161 4.36 -7.29 13.46
C TRP A 161 4.65 -6.50 14.74
N ASP A 162 4.15 -5.27 14.86
CA ASP A 162 4.32 -4.44 16.06
C ASP A 162 3.62 -5.09 17.28
N LEU A 163 2.47 -5.71 17.06
CA LEU A 163 1.77 -6.48 18.08
C LEU A 163 2.57 -7.72 18.50
N LEU A 164 3.08 -8.48 17.53
CA LEU A 164 3.87 -9.69 17.78
C LEU A 164 5.20 -9.39 18.48
N SER A 165 5.83 -8.26 18.17
CA SER A 165 7.09 -7.87 18.82
C SER A 165 6.90 -7.47 20.27
N ARG A 166 5.76 -6.86 20.61
CA ARG A 166 5.42 -6.49 22.00
C ARG A 166 5.10 -7.70 22.87
N GLU A 167 4.41 -8.70 22.30
CA GLU A 167 4.13 -9.96 23.02
C GLU A 167 5.39 -10.79 23.30
N LYS A 168 6.43 -10.63 22.48
CA LYS A 168 7.72 -11.33 22.68
C LYS A 168 8.68 -10.59 23.64
N LEU A 169 8.39 -9.34 23.97
CA LEU A 169 9.20 -8.52 24.87
C LEU A 169 8.65 -8.51 26.31
N LEU A 170 7.52 -9.12 26.56
CA LEU A 170 6.93 -9.39 27.86
C LEU A 170 7.14 -10.85 28.27
#